data_8d3264c10d69114801737553e0e7990a
#
_entry.id   8d3264c10d69114801737553e0e7990a
#
_cell.length_a   1.000
_cell.length_b   1.000
_cell.length_c   1.000
_cell.angle_alpha   90.00
_cell.angle_beta   90.00
_cell.angle_gamma   90.00
#
_symmetry.space_group_name_H-M   'P 1'
#
loop_
_entity.id
_entity.type
_entity.pdbx_description
1 polymer ?
#
loop_
_entity_poly.entity_id
_entity_poly.type
_entity_poly.pdbx_seq_one_letter_code
_entity_poly.pdbx_strand_id
1 'polypeptide(L)'
;MLEDASVDYEYVRLTWDHQWQAKKHELLEQGAIDPTMPYITIGGKHYFKTLPVMRIIAKKLGKYNGENEEEEHLLDAYSDSINDWITKWATAVFGGNEEVLKTYKETHRVNAHKLLNRMLSLNKGPYVFGEKVNR
;
A
#
# COMPACT_ATOMS: atom_id res chain seq x y z
N MET A 1 -0.05 -2.61 10.68
CA MET A 1 0.97 -1.62 11.10
C MET A 1 0.56 -0.84 12.36
N LEU A 2 -0.53 -0.06 12.36
CA LEU A 2 -0.96 0.70 13.55
C LEU A 2 -1.36 -0.24 14.71
N GLU A 3 -2.17 -1.24 14.45
CA GLU A 3 -2.53 -2.29 15.42
C GLU A 3 -1.31 -3.02 15.99
N ASP A 4 -0.40 -3.47 15.11
CA ASP A 4 0.83 -4.17 15.53
C ASP A 4 1.77 -3.27 16.36
N ALA A 5 1.73 -1.96 16.11
CA ALA A 5 2.48 -0.96 16.89
C ALA A 5 1.74 -0.48 18.15
N SER A 6 0.54 -0.99 18.43
CA SER A 6 -0.31 -0.57 19.55
C SER A 6 -0.54 0.95 19.60
N VAL A 7 -0.77 1.53 18.43
CA VAL A 7 -1.07 2.97 18.31
C VAL A 7 -2.57 3.17 18.33
N ASP A 8 -3.05 4.04 19.20
CA ASP A 8 -4.45 4.45 19.19
C ASP A 8 -4.76 5.27 17.95
N TYR A 9 -5.83 4.90 17.25
CA TYR A 9 -6.30 5.62 16.07
C TYR A 9 -7.82 5.52 15.93
N GLU A 10 -8.41 6.51 15.29
CA GLU A 10 -9.79 6.49 14.87
C GLU A 10 -9.90 5.95 13.45
N TYR A 11 -10.72 4.92 13.25
CA TYR A 11 -11.00 4.38 11.93
C TYR A 11 -12.33 4.94 11.39
N VAL A 12 -12.24 5.86 10.43
CA VAL A 12 -13.40 6.45 9.76
C VAL A 12 -13.63 5.77 8.43
N ARG A 13 -14.78 5.11 8.28
CA ARG A 13 -15.18 4.45 7.05
C ARG A 13 -16.14 5.33 6.26
N LEU A 14 -15.75 5.69 5.06
CA LEU A 14 -16.57 6.46 4.10
C LEU A 14 -17.07 5.54 3.00
N THR A 15 -18.29 5.78 2.54
CA THR A 15 -18.81 5.15 1.31
C THR A 15 -18.29 5.88 0.07
N TRP A 16 -18.19 5.18 -1.08
CA TRP A 16 -17.66 5.73 -2.33
C TRP A 16 -18.59 6.71 -3.04
N ASP A 17 -19.79 6.87 -2.54
CA ASP A 17 -20.81 7.79 -3.04
C ASP A 17 -20.57 9.24 -2.58
N HIS A 18 -21.65 9.91 -2.23
CA HIS A 18 -21.65 11.30 -1.78
C HIS A 18 -20.76 11.56 -0.54
N GLN A 19 -20.53 10.59 0.37
CA GLN A 19 -19.71 10.82 1.57
C GLN A 19 -18.25 11.09 1.18
N TRP A 20 -17.68 10.25 0.31
CA TRP A 20 -16.32 10.47 -0.17
C TRP A 20 -16.23 11.73 -1.03
N GLN A 21 -17.22 12.00 -1.90
CA GLN A 21 -17.20 13.18 -2.76
C GLN A 21 -17.22 14.48 -1.92
N ALA A 22 -18.08 14.55 -0.91
CA ALA A 22 -18.13 15.69 0.01
C ALA A 22 -16.81 15.86 0.76
N LYS A 23 -16.25 14.76 1.30
CA LYS A 23 -14.96 14.81 2.01
C LYS A 23 -13.80 15.19 1.11
N LYS A 24 -13.80 14.71 -0.12
CA LYS A 24 -12.80 15.09 -1.11
C LYS A 24 -12.83 16.58 -1.43
N HIS A 25 -14.03 17.15 -1.57
CA HIS A 25 -14.20 18.59 -1.79
C HIS A 25 -13.65 19.39 -0.61
N GLU A 26 -14.02 19.03 0.62
CA GLU A 26 -13.50 19.66 1.85
C GLU A 26 -11.96 19.62 1.89
N LEU A 27 -11.35 18.49 1.58
CA LEU A 27 -9.90 18.34 1.57
C LEU A 27 -9.22 19.23 0.49
N LEU A 28 -9.84 19.38 -0.67
CA LEU A 28 -9.36 20.29 -1.72
C LEU A 28 -9.43 21.75 -1.27
N GLU A 29 -10.52 22.16 -0.60
CA GLU A 29 -10.66 23.52 -0.01
C GLU A 29 -9.60 23.77 1.07
N GLN A 30 -9.19 22.73 1.81
CA GLN A 30 -8.09 22.79 2.78
C GLN A 30 -6.69 22.75 2.13
N GLY A 31 -6.60 22.77 0.81
CA GLY A 31 -5.35 22.84 0.06
C GLY A 31 -4.72 21.48 -0.28
N ALA A 32 -5.43 20.37 -0.13
CA ALA A 32 -4.94 19.08 -0.61
C ALA A 32 -4.88 19.07 -2.15
N ILE A 33 -3.76 18.63 -2.71
CA ILE A 33 -3.54 18.64 -4.17
C ILE A 33 -4.27 17.47 -4.86
N ASP A 34 -4.19 16.27 -4.28
CA ASP A 34 -4.75 15.05 -4.87
C ASP A 34 -5.28 14.10 -3.78
N PRO A 35 -6.41 14.47 -3.13
CA PRO A 35 -6.98 13.64 -2.08
C PRO A 35 -7.53 12.33 -2.62
N THR A 36 -7.09 11.24 -2.01
CA THR A 36 -7.47 9.86 -2.36
C THR A 36 -7.71 9.04 -1.10
N MET A 37 -8.54 8.00 -1.18
CA MET A 37 -8.64 6.97 -0.14
C MET A 37 -7.71 5.79 -0.46
N PRO A 38 -7.11 5.16 0.56
CA PRO A 38 -7.09 5.59 1.96
C PRO A 38 -6.21 6.82 2.19
N TYR A 39 -6.52 7.58 3.23
CA TYR A 39 -5.65 8.65 3.73
C TYR A 39 -5.58 8.61 5.25
N ILE A 40 -4.60 9.29 5.83
CA ILE A 40 -4.45 9.41 7.29
C ILE A 40 -4.25 10.88 7.67
N THR A 41 -4.79 11.24 8.84
CA THR A 41 -4.57 12.55 9.45
C THR A 41 -3.68 12.40 10.67
N ILE A 42 -2.57 13.11 10.70
CA ILE A 42 -1.64 13.11 11.83
C ILE A 42 -1.33 14.57 12.22
N GLY A 43 -1.68 14.95 13.43
CA GLY A 43 -1.44 16.31 13.91
C GLY A 43 -2.10 17.40 13.02
N GLY A 44 -3.30 17.12 12.52
CA GLY A 44 -4.06 18.03 11.64
C GLY A 44 -3.58 18.04 10.17
N LYS A 45 -2.56 17.28 9.80
CA LYS A 45 -2.07 17.18 8.42
C LYS A 45 -2.57 15.90 7.77
N HIS A 46 -3.01 16.01 6.52
CA HIS A 46 -3.51 14.90 5.72
C HIS A 46 -2.40 14.32 4.83
N TYR A 47 -2.30 12.99 4.83
CA TYR A 47 -1.34 12.24 4.01
C TYR A 47 -2.12 11.26 3.15
N PHE A 48 -1.86 11.28 1.85
CA PHE A 48 -2.57 10.52 0.83
C PHE A 48 -1.67 9.50 0.16
N LYS A 49 -2.27 8.57 -0.60
CA LYS A 49 -1.63 7.47 -1.32
C LYS A 49 -1.06 6.40 -0.39
N THR A 50 -1.40 5.16 -0.66
CA THR A 50 -1.11 4.03 0.22
C THR A 50 0.37 3.92 0.60
N LEU A 51 1.28 3.87 -0.37
CA LEU A 51 2.70 3.68 -0.08
C LEU A 51 3.33 4.87 0.65
N PRO A 52 3.14 6.13 0.21
CA PRO A 52 3.61 7.30 0.97
C PRO A 52 3.05 7.37 2.41
N VAL A 53 1.78 6.99 2.60
CA VAL A 53 1.16 6.92 3.95
C VAL A 53 1.86 5.85 4.80
N MET A 54 2.11 4.67 4.26
CA MET A 54 2.84 3.62 4.98
C MET A 54 4.26 4.06 5.36
N ARG A 55 4.98 4.73 4.45
CA ARG A 55 6.32 5.26 4.70
C ARG A 55 6.35 6.31 5.80
N ILE A 56 5.41 7.27 5.81
CA ILE A 56 5.37 8.30 6.86
C ILE A 56 5.00 7.70 8.22
N ILE A 57 4.09 6.72 8.26
CA ILE A 57 3.76 6.00 9.50
C ILE A 57 5.00 5.25 10.01
N ALA A 58 5.68 4.49 9.17
CA ALA A 58 6.89 3.74 9.52
C ALA A 58 7.96 4.66 10.11
N LYS A 59 8.24 5.79 9.46
CA LYS A 59 9.19 6.79 9.96
C LYS A 59 8.79 7.37 11.32
N LYS A 60 7.52 7.68 11.53
CA LYS A 60 7.03 8.21 12.81
C LYS A 60 7.09 7.21 13.94
N LEU A 61 6.91 5.93 13.64
CA LEU A 61 6.98 4.85 14.61
C LEU A 61 8.42 4.39 14.89
N GLY A 62 9.37 4.71 14.01
CA GLY A 62 10.72 4.15 14.05
C GLY A 62 10.76 2.63 13.82
N LYS A 63 9.73 2.11 13.11
CA LYS A 63 9.52 0.68 12.85
C LYS A 63 9.09 0.47 11.41
N TYR A 64 9.14 -0.77 10.91
CA TYR A 64 8.67 -1.17 9.58
C TYR A 64 9.46 -0.58 8.42
N ASN A 65 10.57 0.08 8.70
CA ASN A 65 11.58 0.48 7.73
C ASN A 65 12.69 -0.57 7.65
N GLY A 66 13.53 -0.50 6.61
CA GLY A 66 14.80 -1.18 6.59
C GLY A 66 15.73 -0.68 7.72
N GLU A 67 16.72 -1.47 8.09
CA GLU A 67 17.75 -1.06 9.07
C GLU A 67 18.85 -0.22 8.41
N ASN A 68 18.88 -0.19 7.08
CA ASN A 68 19.82 0.55 6.28
C ASN A 68 19.16 0.96 4.95
N GLU A 69 19.84 1.81 4.19
CA GLU A 69 19.34 2.34 2.92
C GLU A 69 19.04 1.26 1.87
N GLU A 70 19.80 0.15 1.88
CA GLU A 70 19.58 -0.95 0.94
C GLU A 70 18.28 -1.71 1.27
N GLU A 71 18.03 -1.99 2.54
CA GLU A 71 16.77 -2.61 2.98
C GLU A 71 15.58 -1.69 2.76
N GLU A 72 15.72 -0.38 3.02
CA GLU A 72 14.67 0.61 2.73
C GLU A 72 14.34 0.63 1.24
N HIS A 73 15.36 0.65 0.38
CA HIS A 73 15.16 0.59 -1.06
C HIS A 73 14.45 -0.70 -1.50
N LEU A 74 14.83 -1.85 -0.95
CA LEU A 74 14.19 -3.12 -1.28
C LEU A 74 12.73 -3.16 -0.84
N LEU A 75 12.40 -2.65 0.35
CA LEU A 75 11.01 -2.52 0.83
C LEU A 75 10.19 -1.65 -0.11
N ASP A 76 10.74 -0.53 -0.54
CA ASP A 76 10.09 0.38 -1.48
C ASP A 76 9.86 -0.30 -2.84
N ALA A 77 10.89 -0.93 -3.41
CA ALA A 77 10.81 -1.63 -4.68
C ALA A 77 9.80 -2.79 -4.66
N TYR A 78 9.75 -3.55 -3.57
CA TYR A 78 8.78 -4.63 -3.38
C TYR A 78 7.36 -4.09 -3.21
N SER A 79 7.20 -3.01 -2.45
CA SER A 79 5.91 -2.36 -2.25
C SER A 79 5.35 -1.81 -3.56
N ASP A 80 6.18 -1.17 -4.37
CA ASP A 80 5.78 -0.66 -5.69
C ASP A 80 5.41 -1.81 -6.65
N SER A 81 6.17 -2.91 -6.65
CA SER A 81 5.85 -4.10 -7.44
C SER A 81 4.52 -4.76 -7.05
N ILE A 82 4.22 -4.79 -5.75
CA ILE A 82 2.93 -5.28 -5.24
C ILE A 82 1.80 -4.32 -5.62
N ASN A 83 2.03 -3.02 -5.53
CA ASN A 83 1.05 -2.01 -5.93
C ASN A 83 0.72 -2.07 -7.42
N ASP A 84 1.70 -2.31 -8.27
CA ASP A 84 1.51 -2.55 -9.70
C ASP A 84 0.63 -3.78 -9.95
N TRP A 85 0.85 -4.84 -9.20
CA TRP A 85 0.01 -6.04 -9.28
C TRP A 85 -1.43 -5.76 -8.82
N ILE A 86 -1.61 -5.06 -7.70
CA ILE A 86 -2.94 -4.65 -7.18
C ILE A 86 -3.67 -3.80 -8.23
N THR A 87 -2.97 -2.89 -8.90
CA THR A 87 -3.55 -2.05 -9.96
C THR A 87 -4.05 -2.90 -11.13
N LYS A 88 -3.25 -3.85 -11.59
CA LYS A 88 -3.64 -4.79 -12.65
C LYS A 88 -4.82 -5.67 -12.24
N TRP A 89 -4.84 -6.13 -10.99
CA TRP A 89 -5.96 -6.87 -10.42
C TRP A 89 -7.24 -6.03 -10.39
N ALA A 90 -7.17 -4.81 -9.88
CA ALA A 90 -8.32 -3.92 -9.77
C ALA A 90 -8.91 -3.60 -11.16
N THR A 91 -8.05 -3.28 -12.14
CA THR A 91 -8.46 -3.05 -13.54
C THR A 91 -9.16 -4.28 -14.12
N ALA A 92 -8.65 -5.47 -13.87
CA ALA A 92 -9.22 -6.71 -14.40
C ALA A 92 -10.56 -7.08 -13.74
N VAL A 93 -10.69 -6.86 -12.43
CA VAL A 93 -11.87 -7.29 -11.67
C VAL A 93 -13.00 -6.27 -11.79
N PHE A 94 -12.68 -4.98 -11.74
CA PHE A 94 -13.69 -3.90 -11.76
C PHE A 94 -13.90 -3.25 -13.13
N GLY A 95 -13.05 -3.54 -14.10
CA GLY A 95 -13.13 -2.96 -15.45
C GLY A 95 -14.20 -3.57 -16.36
N GLY A 96 -14.81 -4.69 -15.96
CA GLY A 96 -15.92 -5.32 -16.73
C GLY A 96 -15.52 -5.91 -18.09
N ASN A 97 -14.23 -6.09 -18.37
CA ASN A 97 -13.73 -6.63 -19.64
C ASN A 97 -13.20 -8.06 -19.44
N GLU A 98 -13.86 -9.04 -20.07
CA GLU A 98 -13.52 -10.47 -19.93
C GLU A 98 -12.11 -10.82 -20.46
N GLU A 99 -11.66 -10.18 -21.54
CA GLU A 99 -10.32 -10.43 -22.11
C GLU A 99 -9.23 -9.89 -21.17
N VAL A 100 -9.44 -8.72 -20.56
CA VAL A 100 -8.53 -8.18 -19.55
C VAL A 100 -8.49 -9.09 -18.31
N LEU A 101 -9.64 -9.60 -17.88
CA LEU A 101 -9.72 -10.55 -16.76
C LEU A 101 -9.01 -11.88 -17.09
N LYS A 102 -9.15 -12.38 -18.30
CA LYS A 102 -8.43 -13.57 -18.77
C LYS A 102 -6.93 -13.35 -18.77
N THR A 103 -6.47 -12.25 -19.37
CA THR A 103 -5.04 -11.86 -19.40
C THR A 103 -4.47 -11.73 -17.99
N TYR A 104 -5.22 -11.13 -17.07
CA TYR A 104 -4.83 -11.04 -15.68
C TYR A 104 -4.64 -12.44 -15.06
N LYS A 105 -5.59 -13.33 -15.21
CA LYS A 105 -5.54 -14.69 -14.63
C LYS A 105 -4.39 -15.52 -15.19
N GLU A 106 -4.15 -15.46 -16.50
CA GLU A 106 -3.20 -16.32 -17.21
C GLU A 106 -1.77 -15.77 -17.17
N THR A 107 -1.60 -14.45 -17.09
CA THR A 107 -0.29 -13.81 -17.20
C THR A 107 0.08 -13.02 -15.95
N HIS A 108 -0.68 -11.99 -15.60
CA HIS A 108 -0.27 -11.04 -14.55
C HIS A 108 -0.23 -11.70 -13.16
N ARG A 109 -1.24 -12.49 -12.81
CA ARG A 109 -1.28 -13.23 -11.55
C ARG A 109 -0.13 -14.24 -11.45
N VAL A 110 0.12 -14.98 -12.54
CA VAL A 110 1.22 -15.97 -12.56
C VAL A 110 2.57 -15.29 -12.38
N ASN A 111 2.80 -14.19 -13.05
CA ASN A 111 4.04 -13.42 -12.92
C ASN A 111 4.20 -12.80 -11.53
N ALA A 112 3.11 -12.31 -10.92
CA ALA A 112 3.13 -11.81 -9.56
C ALA A 112 3.50 -12.92 -8.55
N HIS A 113 2.94 -14.13 -8.68
CA HIS A 113 3.33 -15.25 -7.82
C HIS A 113 4.79 -15.66 -8.00
N LYS A 114 5.31 -15.65 -9.23
CA LYS A 114 6.74 -15.89 -9.48
C LYS A 114 7.62 -14.84 -8.81
N LEU A 115 7.21 -13.56 -8.88
CA LEU A 115 7.92 -12.47 -8.24
C LEU A 115 7.93 -12.64 -6.72
N LEU A 116 6.77 -12.89 -6.09
CA LEU A 116 6.67 -13.13 -4.64
C LEU A 116 7.53 -14.31 -4.19
N ASN A 117 7.48 -15.43 -4.92
CA ASN A 117 8.34 -16.58 -4.63
C ASN A 117 9.82 -16.22 -4.72
N ARG A 118 10.22 -15.43 -5.71
CA ARG A 118 11.59 -14.97 -5.84
C ARG A 118 12.01 -14.06 -4.67
N MET A 119 11.17 -13.10 -4.29
CA MET A 119 11.42 -12.22 -3.14
C MET A 119 11.65 -13.02 -1.86
N LEU A 120 10.81 -14.03 -1.58
CA LEU A 120 10.91 -14.88 -0.41
C LEU A 120 12.09 -15.86 -0.48
N SER A 121 12.56 -16.22 -1.67
CA SER A 121 13.66 -17.19 -1.86
C SER A 121 15.04 -16.55 -1.82
N LEU A 122 15.15 -15.22 -1.84
CA LEU A 122 16.44 -14.52 -1.82
C LEU A 122 17.18 -14.68 -0.49
N ASN A 123 16.45 -14.84 0.60
CA ASN A 123 16.99 -15.01 1.92
C ASN A 123 16.51 -16.32 2.55
N LYS A 124 17.32 -16.90 3.45
CA LYS A 124 16.90 -18.05 4.24
C LYS A 124 15.98 -17.57 5.36
N GLY A 125 14.78 -18.14 5.45
CA GLY A 125 13.81 -17.82 6.49
C GLY A 125 12.41 -17.55 5.92
N PRO A 126 11.40 -17.37 6.78
CA PRO A 126 10.00 -17.22 6.36
C PRO A 126 9.64 -15.80 5.90
N TYR A 127 10.53 -14.84 6.00
CA TYR A 127 10.29 -13.43 5.69
C TYR A 127 11.20 -12.94 4.56
N VAL A 128 10.85 -11.81 3.97
CA VAL A 128 11.61 -11.19 2.88
C VAL A 128 13.07 -10.91 3.27
N PHE A 129 13.33 -10.56 4.52
CA PHE A 129 14.67 -10.38 5.08
C PHE A 129 15.13 -11.59 5.95
N GLY A 130 14.79 -12.80 5.53
CA GLY A 130 15.21 -14.03 6.20
C GLY A 130 14.37 -14.34 7.44
N GLU A 131 15.00 -14.51 8.58
CA GLU A 131 14.33 -14.80 9.86
C GLU A 131 13.81 -13.54 10.57
N LYS A 132 14.14 -12.37 10.05
CA LYS A 132 13.84 -11.10 10.64
C LYS A 132 12.50 -10.56 10.12
N VAL A 133 11.59 -10.25 11.03
CA VAL A 133 10.41 -9.44 10.76
C VAL A 133 10.79 -7.97 10.95
N ASN A 134 10.65 -7.16 9.94
CA ASN A 134 10.78 -5.70 10.07
C ASN A 134 9.59 -5.16 10.89
N ARG A 135 9.81 -4.98 12.17
CA ARG A 135 8.85 -4.39 13.12
C ARG A 135 9.34 -3.08 13.69
#